data_960998b603fa741a98dbd69064850d52
#
_entry.id   960998b603fa741a98dbd69064850d52
#
_cell.length_a   1.000
_cell.length_b   1.000
_cell.length_c   1.000
_cell.angle_alpha   90.00
_cell.angle_beta   90.00
_cell.angle_gamma   90.00
#
_symmetry.space_group_name_H-M   'P 1'
#
loop_
_entity.id
_entity.type
_entity.pdbx_description
1 polymer ?
#
loop_
_entity_poly.entity_id
_entity_poly.type
_entity_poly.pdbx_seq_one_letter_code
_entity_poly.pdbx_strand_id
1 'polypeptide(L)'
;LPGANELAANGVHHGTFRHEQGDANLKSEQGWQLDASYHLKYRGISFSVSPFVSWFSNYIFLRPTGEWSVLPHAGQIYRYTGAEALFAGTEATVDVDFLRNFNYRISAEYVYTYNCDEHIPLSFSPPPVMRNTLTWQKNRYMLYAEWQSIARQNRVDRNEDRTAGANLFHLGGSLNIPIGGNNEIEITLTARNIFNTRYYNHLSF
;
A
#
# COMPACT_ATOMS: atom_id res chain seq x y z
N LEU A 1 -20.06 -13.11 2.49
CA LEU A 1 -20.10 -14.05 3.62
C LEU A 1 -18.69 -14.17 4.21
N PRO A 2 -18.54 -14.31 5.55
CA PRO A 2 -17.26 -14.56 6.18
C PRO A 2 -16.62 -15.85 5.63
N GLY A 3 -15.29 -15.83 5.49
CA GLY A 3 -14.51 -17.00 5.09
C GLY A 3 -14.39 -18.03 6.22
N ALA A 4 -14.06 -19.28 5.88
CA ALA A 4 -13.94 -20.36 6.87
C ALA A 4 -12.86 -20.04 7.94
N ASN A 5 -11.74 -19.41 7.54
CA ASN A 5 -10.70 -19.00 8.47
C ASN A 5 -11.16 -17.88 9.42
N GLU A 6 -11.97 -16.95 8.92
CA GLU A 6 -12.50 -15.84 9.73
C GLU A 6 -13.47 -16.36 10.81
N LEU A 7 -14.19 -17.43 10.53
CA LEU A 7 -15.15 -18.04 11.47
C LEU A 7 -14.52 -19.03 12.45
N ALA A 8 -13.49 -19.78 12.02
CA ALA A 8 -13.05 -20.96 12.74
C ALA A 8 -11.53 -21.09 12.93
N ALA A 9 -10.72 -20.09 12.56
CA ALA A 9 -9.30 -20.14 12.82
C ALA A 9 -9.03 -20.27 14.31
N ASN A 10 -8.10 -21.13 14.70
CA ASN A 10 -7.56 -21.22 16.05
C ASN A 10 -6.18 -21.88 16.01
N GLY A 11 -5.20 -21.16 15.51
CA GLY A 11 -3.85 -21.73 15.34
C GLY A 11 -2.82 -20.74 14.83
N VAL A 12 -1.61 -21.22 14.69
CA VAL A 12 -0.46 -20.43 14.25
C VAL A 12 -0.43 -20.30 12.73
N HIS A 13 -0.41 -19.08 12.24
CA HIS A 13 -0.12 -18.81 10.83
C HIS A 13 1.39 -18.85 10.61
N HIS A 14 1.91 -19.93 10.00
CA HIS A 14 3.34 -20.20 9.90
C HIS A 14 4.17 -19.11 9.19
N GLY A 15 3.57 -18.38 8.26
CA GLY A 15 4.26 -17.30 7.54
C GLY A 15 4.49 -16.03 8.37
N THR A 16 3.71 -15.82 9.43
CA THR A 16 3.73 -14.60 10.25
C THR A 16 3.92 -14.87 11.74
N PHE A 17 3.92 -16.14 12.14
CA PHE A 17 3.97 -16.59 13.55
C PHE A 17 2.87 -16.01 14.44
N ARG A 18 1.78 -15.51 13.87
CA ARG A 18 0.62 -15.03 14.61
C ARG A 18 -0.27 -16.20 15.01
N HIS A 19 -0.86 -16.12 16.20
CA HIS A 19 -1.97 -16.97 16.56
C HIS A 19 -3.25 -16.30 16.10
N GLU A 20 -3.89 -16.82 15.07
CA GLU A 20 -5.15 -16.29 14.54
C GLU A 20 -6.34 -16.99 15.17
N GLN A 21 -7.30 -16.20 15.64
CA GLN A 21 -8.57 -16.67 16.20
C GLN A 21 -9.72 -16.15 15.36
N GLY A 22 -10.58 -17.07 14.91
CA GLY A 22 -11.84 -16.75 14.23
C GLY A 22 -12.93 -16.35 15.21
N ASP A 23 -14.02 -15.80 14.69
CA ASP A 23 -15.24 -15.54 15.42
C ASP A 23 -16.44 -16.11 14.64
N ALA A 24 -17.09 -17.14 15.21
CA ALA A 24 -18.25 -17.80 14.61
C ALA A 24 -19.49 -16.90 14.50
N ASN A 25 -19.49 -15.72 15.16
CA ASN A 25 -20.60 -14.78 15.16
C ASN A 25 -20.45 -13.67 14.11
N LEU A 26 -19.40 -13.70 13.30
CA LEU A 26 -19.20 -12.70 12.23
C LEU A 26 -20.37 -12.69 11.26
N LYS A 27 -20.82 -11.49 10.93
CA LYS A 27 -21.88 -11.27 9.95
C LYS A 27 -21.26 -10.98 8.57
N SER A 28 -22.08 -11.14 7.53
CA SER A 28 -21.67 -10.77 6.16
C SER A 28 -21.35 -9.29 6.05
N GLU A 29 -20.28 -9.00 5.36
CA GLU A 29 -19.95 -7.64 4.96
C GLU A 29 -20.95 -7.12 3.93
N GLN A 30 -21.30 -5.86 4.06
CA GLN A 30 -22.05 -5.10 3.06
C GLN A 30 -21.39 -3.75 2.91
N GLY A 31 -21.12 -3.34 1.69
CA GLY A 31 -20.40 -2.09 1.45
C GLY A 31 -21.02 -1.24 0.34
N TRP A 32 -20.84 0.05 0.48
CA TRP A 32 -21.10 1.07 -0.53
C TRP A 32 -19.79 1.74 -0.87
N GLN A 33 -19.54 1.93 -2.16
CA GLN A 33 -18.35 2.60 -2.65
C GLN A 33 -18.71 3.65 -3.68
N LEU A 34 -18.08 4.81 -3.58
CA LEU A 34 -18.13 5.87 -4.56
C LEU A 34 -16.70 6.23 -4.96
N ASP A 35 -16.43 6.17 -6.25
CA ASP A 35 -15.16 6.54 -6.86
C ASP A 35 -15.38 7.68 -7.83
N ALA A 36 -14.42 8.59 -7.91
CA ALA A 36 -14.36 9.60 -8.94
C ALA A 36 -12.95 9.69 -9.50
N SER A 37 -12.82 10.06 -10.77
CA SER A 37 -11.51 10.27 -11.40
C SER A 37 -11.54 11.55 -12.23
N TYR A 38 -10.51 12.35 -12.10
CA TYR A 38 -10.31 13.55 -12.91
C TYR A 38 -8.94 13.49 -13.57
N HIS A 39 -8.92 13.74 -14.88
CA HIS A 39 -7.71 13.77 -15.68
C HIS A 39 -7.64 15.06 -16.47
N LEU A 40 -6.51 15.75 -16.37
CA LEU A 40 -6.21 16.96 -17.14
C LEU A 40 -4.89 16.75 -17.88
N LYS A 41 -4.85 17.13 -19.16
CA LYS A 41 -3.62 17.18 -19.94
C LYS A 41 -3.50 18.53 -20.64
N TYR A 42 -2.40 19.24 -20.36
CA TYR A 42 -2.16 20.55 -20.95
C TYR A 42 -0.67 20.81 -21.13
N ARG A 43 -0.23 21.08 -22.36
CA ARG A 43 1.13 21.54 -22.70
C ARG A 43 2.28 20.77 -22.03
N GLY A 44 2.26 19.42 -22.10
CA GLY A 44 3.30 18.58 -21.49
C GLY A 44 3.14 18.36 -20.00
N ILE A 45 2.05 18.84 -19.39
CA ILE A 45 1.66 18.54 -18.02
C ILE A 45 0.44 17.64 -18.06
N SER A 46 0.49 16.54 -17.34
CA SER A 46 -0.67 15.66 -17.08
C SER A 46 -0.91 15.60 -15.58
N PHE A 47 -2.15 15.78 -15.19
CA PHE A 47 -2.60 15.64 -13.80
C PHE A 47 -3.72 14.61 -13.74
N SER A 48 -3.67 13.73 -12.77
CA SER A 48 -4.75 12.81 -12.43
C SER A 48 -4.98 12.79 -10.93
N VAL A 49 -6.24 12.69 -10.54
CA VAL A 49 -6.64 12.47 -9.16
C VAL A 49 -7.84 11.55 -9.11
N SER A 50 -7.80 10.56 -8.21
CA SER A 50 -8.82 9.52 -8.07
C SER A 50 -9.19 9.36 -6.59
N PRO A 51 -10.08 10.22 -6.05
CA PRO A 51 -10.62 10.04 -4.72
C PRO A 51 -11.63 8.90 -4.68
N PHE A 52 -11.72 8.23 -3.55
CA PHE A 52 -12.75 7.25 -3.25
C PHE A 52 -13.25 7.37 -1.81
N VAL A 53 -14.45 6.89 -1.58
CA VAL A 53 -15.00 6.67 -0.26
C VAL A 53 -15.78 5.35 -0.26
N SER A 54 -15.55 4.52 0.76
CA SER A 54 -16.26 3.25 0.95
C SER A 54 -16.74 3.16 2.39
N TRP A 55 -17.98 2.79 2.56
CA TRP A 55 -18.57 2.53 3.86
C TRP A 55 -19.04 1.08 3.93
N PHE A 56 -18.70 0.40 5.01
CA PHE A 56 -19.04 -0.99 5.24
C PHE A 56 -19.81 -1.17 6.54
N SER A 57 -20.89 -1.96 6.49
CA SER A 57 -21.44 -2.59 7.67
C SER A 57 -20.77 -3.96 7.85
N ASN A 58 -20.34 -4.26 9.07
CA ASN A 58 -19.66 -5.52 9.42
C ASN A 58 -18.37 -5.79 8.60
N TYR A 59 -17.53 -4.77 8.38
CA TYR A 59 -16.19 -4.96 7.79
C TYR A 59 -15.38 -5.92 8.66
N ILE A 60 -14.90 -7.02 8.08
CA ILE A 60 -14.16 -8.05 8.80
C ILE A 60 -12.67 -7.75 8.70
N PHE A 61 -12.00 -7.65 9.81
CA PHE A 61 -10.56 -7.39 9.87
C PHE A 61 -9.89 -8.16 11.00
N LEU A 62 -8.59 -8.32 10.88
CA LEU A 62 -7.76 -9.01 11.85
C LEU A 62 -7.17 -7.98 12.83
N ARG A 63 -7.42 -8.14 14.10
CA ARG A 63 -7.04 -7.19 15.17
C ARG A 63 -6.06 -7.82 16.15
N PRO A 64 -4.96 -7.15 16.51
CA PRO A 64 -4.10 -7.59 17.61
C PRO A 64 -4.84 -7.46 18.95
N THR A 65 -4.83 -8.51 19.76
CA THR A 65 -5.49 -8.51 21.08
C THR A 65 -4.64 -7.90 22.20
N GLY A 66 -3.33 -7.77 21.98
CA GLY A 66 -2.37 -7.43 23.02
C GLY A 66 -1.91 -8.63 23.87
N GLU A 67 -2.49 -9.80 23.64
CA GLU A 67 -2.17 -11.02 24.37
C GLU A 67 -1.17 -11.89 23.58
N TRP A 68 -0.31 -12.61 24.31
CA TRP A 68 0.62 -13.56 23.72
C TRP A 68 0.07 -14.97 23.76
N SER A 69 0.31 -15.71 22.67
CA SER A 69 -0.13 -17.08 22.55
C SER A 69 0.65 -18.02 23.48
N VAL A 70 -0.03 -19.02 24.01
CA VAL A 70 0.60 -20.13 24.71
C VAL A 70 1.01 -21.28 23.78
N LEU A 71 0.66 -21.19 22.48
CA LEU A 71 1.02 -22.20 21.49
C LEU A 71 2.52 -22.13 21.17
N PRO A 72 3.18 -23.28 20.92
CA PRO A 72 4.56 -23.30 20.48
C PRO A 72 4.75 -22.55 19.14
N HIS A 73 5.82 -21.77 19.05
CA HIS A 73 6.19 -21.00 17.86
C HIS A 73 5.15 -19.96 17.45
N ALA A 74 4.27 -19.55 18.34
CA ALA A 74 3.31 -18.49 18.13
C ALA A 74 3.75 -17.20 18.81
N GLY A 75 3.47 -16.07 18.16
CA GLY A 75 3.63 -14.73 18.72
C GLY A 75 2.34 -14.22 19.36
N GLN A 76 2.00 -12.98 19.07
CA GLN A 76 0.80 -12.32 19.57
C GLN A 76 -0.48 -12.95 18.99
N ILE A 77 -1.55 -12.90 19.77
CA ILE A 77 -2.89 -13.34 19.36
C ILE A 77 -3.56 -12.23 18.56
N TYR A 78 -4.10 -12.61 17.41
CA TYR A 78 -4.91 -11.77 16.55
C TYR A 78 -6.30 -12.40 16.41
N ARG A 79 -7.34 -11.58 16.47
CA ARG A 79 -8.73 -12.06 16.35
C ARG A 79 -9.41 -11.40 15.17
N TYR A 80 -10.12 -12.20 14.39
CA TYR A 80 -11.05 -11.68 13.39
C TYR A 80 -12.23 -11.02 14.09
N THR A 81 -12.55 -9.80 13.68
CA THR A 81 -13.64 -9.01 14.25
C THR A 81 -14.36 -8.26 13.16
N GLY A 82 -15.63 -7.95 13.35
CA GLY A 82 -16.42 -7.13 12.45
C GLY A 82 -16.75 -5.79 13.09
N ALA A 83 -16.75 -4.72 12.30
CA ALA A 83 -17.15 -3.39 12.72
C ALA A 83 -17.79 -2.60 11.56
N GLU A 84 -18.54 -1.56 11.89
CA GLU A 84 -18.87 -0.54 10.93
C GLU A 84 -17.60 0.25 10.58
N ALA A 85 -17.27 0.34 9.29
CA ALA A 85 -16.01 0.89 8.85
C ALA A 85 -16.14 1.91 7.71
N LEU A 86 -15.36 2.97 7.80
CA LEU A 86 -15.20 3.98 6.76
C LEU A 86 -13.79 3.93 6.20
N PHE A 87 -13.70 3.85 4.88
CA PHE A 87 -12.49 4.05 4.11
C PHE A 87 -12.65 5.30 3.25
N ALA A 88 -11.67 6.15 3.22
CA ALA A 88 -11.61 7.26 2.28
C ALA A 88 -10.17 7.46 1.85
N GLY A 89 -9.95 7.76 0.57
CA GLY A 89 -8.59 7.91 0.10
C GLY A 89 -8.51 8.59 -1.25
N THR A 90 -7.29 8.77 -1.69
CA THR A 90 -7.01 9.33 -3.01
C THR A 90 -5.64 8.91 -3.50
N GLU A 91 -5.56 8.72 -4.81
CA GLU A 91 -4.30 8.71 -5.54
C GLU A 91 -4.24 9.97 -6.40
N ALA A 92 -3.10 10.63 -6.42
CA ALA A 92 -2.85 11.79 -7.26
C ALA A 92 -1.51 11.66 -7.96
N THR A 93 -1.48 12.01 -9.24
CA THR A 93 -0.25 11.98 -10.04
C THR A 93 -0.14 13.26 -10.87
N VAL A 94 1.06 13.82 -10.90
CA VAL A 94 1.45 14.90 -11.81
C VAL A 94 2.62 14.41 -12.63
N ASP A 95 2.49 14.45 -13.94
CA ASP A 95 3.57 14.22 -14.92
C ASP A 95 3.91 15.51 -15.61
N VAL A 96 5.18 15.82 -15.69
CA VAL A 96 5.69 16.99 -16.39
C VAL A 96 6.76 16.56 -17.38
N ASP A 97 6.46 16.68 -18.69
CA ASP A 97 7.47 16.56 -19.75
C ASP A 97 8.21 17.90 -19.85
N PHE A 98 9.49 17.89 -19.51
CA PHE A 98 10.33 19.09 -19.61
C PHE A 98 11.63 18.75 -20.33
N LEU A 99 12.17 19.74 -21.04
CA LEU A 99 13.26 19.48 -21.96
C LEU A 99 12.89 18.34 -22.96
N ARG A 100 13.79 18.01 -23.89
CA ARG A 100 13.42 17.13 -25.01
C ARG A 100 13.31 15.65 -24.64
N ASN A 101 13.88 15.24 -23.48
CA ASN A 101 14.04 13.82 -23.14
C ASN A 101 13.80 13.54 -21.65
N PHE A 102 13.26 14.50 -20.91
CA PHE A 102 13.05 14.35 -19.47
C PHE A 102 11.57 14.38 -19.13
N ASN A 103 11.18 13.49 -18.24
CA ASN A 103 9.88 13.48 -17.58
C ASN A 103 10.10 13.50 -16.07
N TYR A 104 9.32 14.29 -15.35
CA TYR A 104 9.25 14.26 -13.91
C TYR A 104 7.85 13.92 -13.47
N ARG A 105 7.75 12.84 -12.67
CA ARG A 105 6.49 12.35 -12.10
C ARG A 105 6.51 12.50 -10.60
N ILE A 106 5.43 13.06 -10.06
CA ILE A 106 5.10 13.02 -8.63
C ILE A 106 3.83 12.21 -8.51
N SER A 107 3.83 11.17 -7.66
CA SER A 107 2.63 10.45 -7.27
C SER A 107 2.51 10.42 -5.76
N ALA A 108 1.28 10.55 -5.26
CA ALA A 108 0.97 10.46 -3.84
C ALA A 108 -0.26 9.61 -3.64
N GLU A 109 -0.24 8.78 -2.60
CA GLU A 109 -1.34 7.91 -2.22
C GLU A 109 -1.62 8.06 -0.72
N TYR A 110 -2.88 8.12 -0.36
CA TYR A 110 -3.33 8.18 1.01
C TYR A 110 -4.64 7.43 1.19
N VAL A 111 -4.71 6.61 2.24
CA VAL A 111 -5.91 5.91 2.65
C VAL A 111 -6.18 6.22 4.12
N TYR A 112 -7.36 6.74 4.38
CA TYR A 112 -7.92 6.91 5.70
C TYR A 112 -8.81 5.73 6.02
N THR A 113 -8.62 5.09 7.16
CA THR A 113 -9.46 4.00 7.65
C THR A 113 -9.98 4.34 9.03
N TYR A 114 -11.20 3.92 9.33
CA TYR A 114 -11.86 4.27 10.58
C TYR A 114 -12.87 3.21 10.99
N ASN A 115 -12.77 2.73 12.22
CA ASN A 115 -13.77 1.92 12.89
C ASN A 115 -14.81 2.85 13.50
N CYS A 116 -16.01 2.86 12.94
CA CYS A 116 -17.08 3.78 13.36
C CYS A 116 -17.68 3.41 14.72
N ASP A 117 -17.66 2.12 15.08
CA ASP A 117 -18.22 1.65 16.35
C ASP A 117 -17.36 2.08 17.55
N GLU A 118 -16.05 2.06 17.39
CA GLU A 118 -15.10 2.34 18.46
C GLU A 118 -14.42 3.71 18.35
N HIS A 119 -14.64 4.42 17.26
CA HIS A 119 -14.06 5.75 16.97
C HIS A 119 -12.53 5.77 16.94
N ILE A 120 -11.89 4.74 16.38
CA ILE A 120 -10.45 4.59 16.25
C ILE A 120 -10.06 4.17 14.82
N PRO A 121 -8.79 4.28 14.41
CA PRO A 121 -8.35 3.72 13.14
C PRO A 121 -8.53 2.20 13.09
N LEU A 122 -8.68 1.63 11.89
CA LEU A 122 -8.60 0.18 11.70
C LEU A 122 -7.14 -0.28 11.78
N SER A 123 -6.96 -1.55 12.17
CA SER A 123 -5.65 -2.21 12.15
C SER A 123 -5.07 -2.24 10.74
N PHE A 124 -3.75 -2.17 10.63
CA PHE A 124 -2.99 -2.26 9.38
C PHE A 124 -3.37 -1.20 8.34
N SER A 125 -3.65 0.01 8.81
CA SER A 125 -3.89 1.15 7.93
C SER A 125 -2.59 1.56 7.22
N PRO A 126 -2.56 1.67 5.88
CA PRO A 126 -1.35 2.03 5.16
C PRO A 126 -0.91 3.47 5.48
N PRO A 127 0.39 3.73 5.67
CA PRO A 127 0.90 5.09 5.76
C PRO A 127 0.79 5.80 4.41
N PRO A 128 0.66 7.14 4.39
CA PRO A 128 0.79 7.92 3.16
C PRO A 128 2.13 7.68 2.49
N VAL A 129 2.14 7.57 1.18
CA VAL A 129 3.36 7.41 0.37
C VAL A 129 3.39 8.44 -0.73
N MET A 130 4.56 9.03 -0.95
CA MET A 130 4.83 9.91 -2.09
C MET A 130 6.05 9.39 -2.85
N ARG A 131 5.96 9.37 -4.18
CA ARG A 131 7.06 9.02 -5.08
C ARG A 131 7.37 10.18 -6.01
N ASN A 132 8.63 10.46 -6.20
CA ASN A 132 9.14 11.45 -7.11
C ASN A 132 10.10 10.75 -8.06
N THR A 133 9.79 10.70 -9.34
CA THR A 133 10.57 9.97 -10.34
C THR A 133 11.03 10.92 -11.43
N LEU A 134 12.34 11.04 -11.60
CA LEU A 134 12.95 11.71 -12.73
C LEU A 134 13.39 10.67 -13.76
N THR A 135 12.84 10.73 -14.95
CA THR A 135 13.15 9.84 -16.05
C THR A 135 13.83 10.61 -17.18
N TRP A 136 14.93 10.05 -17.68
CA TRP A 136 15.56 10.48 -18.94
C TRP A 136 15.41 9.35 -19.95
N GLN A 137 14.89 9.70 -21.15
CA GLN A 137 14.71 8.74 -22.23
C GLN A 137 15.22 9.30 -23.54
N LYS A 138 16.12 8.58 -24.19
CA LYS A 138 16.64 8.94 -25.51
C LYS A 138 16.89 7.70 -26.35
N ASN A 139 16.27 7.65 -27.54
CA ASN A 139 16.36 6.52 -28.45
C ASN A 139 16.00 5.19 -27.77
N ARG A 140 17.01 4.34 -27.54
CA ARG A 140 16.89 2.99 -26.97
C ARG A 140 17.16 2.94 -25.46
N TYR A 141 17.60 4.04 -24.87
CA TYR A 141 18.01 4.10 -23.47
C TYR A 141 16.97 4.83 -22.66
N MET A 142 16.65 4.27 -21.51
CA MET A 142 15.89 4.92 -20.46
C MET A 142 16.64 4.79 -19.14
N LEU A 143 16.75 5.88 -18.39
CA LEU A 143 17.29 5.92 -17.04
C LEU A 143 16.30 6.62 -16.13
N TYR A 144 16.17 6.16 -14.88
CA TYR A 144 15.37 6.87 -13.90
C TYR A 144 16.02 6.88 -12.52
N ALA A 145 15.70 7.92 -11.77
CA ALA A 145 15.97 8.03 -10.35
C ALA A 145 14.64 8.29 -9.64
N GLU A 146 14.37 7.53 -8.58
CA GLU A 146 13.15 7.65 -7.80
C GLU A 146 13.49 7.87 -6.32
N TRP A 147 12.81 8.84 -5.73
CA TRP A 147 12.75 9.05 -4.28
C TRP A 147 11.34 8.71 -3.79
N GLN A 148 11.25 7.70 -2.93
CA GLN A 148 10.02 7.30 -2.25
C GLN A 148 10.07 7.78 -0.80
N SER A 149 9.09 8.57 -0.41
CA SER A 149 8.87 9.01 0.96
C SER A 149 7.66 8.29 1.54
N ILE A 150 7.87 7.51 2.59
CA ILE A 150 6.85 6.81 3.36
C ILE A 150 6.65 7.61 4.63
N ALA A 151 5.44 8.09 4.88
CA ALA A 151 5.15 8.85 6.08
C ALA A 151 5.17 7.95 7.33
N ARG A 152 5.36 8.55 8.49
CA ARG A 152 5.17 7.87 9.76
C ARG A 152 3.71 7.43 9.93
N GLN A 153 3.48 6.17 10.33
CA GLN A 153 2.14 5.72 10.69
C GLN A 153 1.90 5.89 12.20
N ASN A 154 1.08 6.87 12.53
CA ASN A 154 0.66 7.16 13.90
C ASN A 154 -0.80 6.82 14.16
N ARG A 155 -1.57 6.58 13.09
CA ARG A 155 -2.98 6.23 13.17
C ARG A 155 -3.09 4.71 13.17
N VAL A 156 -3.09 4.15 14.35
CA VAL A 156 -3.06 2.71 14.62
C VAL A 156 -4.24 2.30 15.47
N ASP A 157 -4.64 1.05 15.39
CA ASP A 157 -5.64 0.43 16.25
C ASP A 157 -5.08 0.22 17.66
N ARG A 158 -5.91 -0.26 18.57
CA ARG A 158 -5.47 -0.72 19.91
C ARG A 158 -4.47 -1.87 19.75
N ASN A 159 -3.45 -1.88 20.60
CA ASN A 159 -2.41 -2.91 20.62
C ASN A 159 -1.62 -3.06 19.30
N GLU A 160 -1.68 -2.10 18.43
CA GLU A 160 -0.90 -2.00 17.20
C GLU A 160 0.24 -0.98 17.38
N ASP A 161 1.43 -1.32 16.96
CA ASP A 161 2.60 -0.46 17.08
C ASP A 161 2.65 0.60 15.98
N ARG A 162 3.10 1.81 16.35
CA ARG A 162 3.39 2.88 15.40
C ARG A 162 4.69 2.60 14.68
N THR A 163 4.75 2.94 13.40
CA THR A 163 5.98 2.81 12.61
C THR A 163 6.55 4.15 12.18
N ALA A 164 7.87 4.25 12.21
CA ALA A 164 8.59 5.43 11.72
C ALA A 164 8.46 5.54 10.20
N GLY A 165 8.46 6.77 9.69
CA GLY A 165 8.57 7.01 8.25
C GLY A 165 9.96 6.70 7.71
N ALA A 166 10.07 6.60 6.38
CA ALA A 166 11.31 6.30 5.69
C ALA A 166 11.42 7.05 4.36
N ASN A 167 12.67 7.30 3.95
CA ASN A 167 13.00 7.79 2.62
C ASN A 167 13.87 6.76 1.91
N LEU A 168 13.40 6.29 0.77
CA LEU A 168 14.06 5.29 -0.05
C LEU A 168 14.45 5.88 -1.39
N PHE A 169 15.61 5.51 -1.90
CA PHE A 169 16.09 5.94 -3.20
C PHE A 169 16.34 4.74 -4.09
N HIS A 170 15.87 4.83 -5.32
CA HIS A 170 15.95 3.79 -6.32
C HIS A 170 16.54 4.35 -7.60
N LEU A 171 17.30 3.53 -8.31
CA LEU A 171 17.82 3.84 -9.63
C LEU A 171 17.52 2.69 -10.58
N GLY A 172 17.31 3.00 -11.83
CA GLY A 172 17.15 1.95 -12.83
C GLY A 172 17.30 2.48 -14.24
N GLY A 173 17.27 1.57 -15.17
CA GLY A 173 17.28 1.89 -16.59
C GLY A 173 16.99 0.70 -17.44
N SER A 174 16.67 0.95 -18.70
CA SER A 174 16.47 -0.08 -19.72
C SER A 174 17.17 0.26 -21.02
N LEU A 175 17.46 -0.78 -21.77
CA LEU A 175 18.02 -0.75 -23.11
C LEU A 175 17.17 -1.64 -24.03
N ASN A 176 16.61 -1.04 -25.08
CA ASN A 176 15.88 -1.75 -26.12
C ASN A 176 16.79 -2.07 -27.30
N ILE A 177 16.95 -3.34 -27.62
CA ILE A 177 17.80 -3.85 -28.69
C ILE A 177 16.91 -4.46 -29.79
N PRO A 178 16.77 -3.86 -30.96
CA PRO A 178 16.05 -4.48 -32.08
C PRO A 178 16.85 -5.66 -32.59
N ILE A 179 16.17 -6.81 -32.77
CA ILE A 179 16.76 -8.08 -33.25
C ILE A 179 16.28 -8.49 -34.66
N GLY A 180 15.58 -7.58 -35.32
CA GLY A 180 15.10 -7.78 -36.70
C GLY A 180 13.59 -7.98 -36.80
N GLY A 181 13.02 -7.55 -37.93
CA GLY A 181 11.56 -7.46 -38.10
C GLY A 181 10.95 -6.50 -37.08
N ASN A 182 9.85 -6.93 -36.45
CA ASN A 182 9.16 -6.17 -35.40
C ASN A 182 9.54 -6.65 -33.97
N ASN A 183 10.66 -7.37 -33.85
CA ASN A 183 11.08 -7.94 -32.56
C ASN A 183 12.17 -7.10 -31.91
N GLU A 184 12.10 -6.97 -30.60
CA GLU A 184 13.10 -6.31 -29.76
C GLU A 184 13.36 -7.09 -28.46
N ILE A 185 14.55 -6.93 -27.90
CA ILE A 185 14.91 -7.39 -26.55
C ILE A 185 15.01 -6.14 -25.68
N GLU A 186 14.26 -6.11 -24.57
CA GLU A 186 14.44 -5.12 -23.52
C GLU A 186 15.27 -5.73 -22.37
N ILE A 187 16.36 -5.05 -22.02
CA ILE A 187 17.18 -5.37 -20.85
C ILE A 187 16.92 -4.28 -19.83
N THR A 188 16.40 -4.67 -18.67
CA THR A 188 16.12 -3.75 -17.54
C THR A 188 16.99 -4.07 -16.35
N LEU A 189 17.61 -3.05 -15.75
CA LEU A 189 18.35 -3.13 -14.51
C LEU A 189 17.74 -2.18 -13.49
N THR A 190 17.52 -2.68 -12.27
CA THR A 190 16.97 -1.88 -11.17
C THR A 190 17.76 -2.09 -9.88
N ALA A 191 18.16 -1.01 -9.24
CA ALA A 191 18.75 -0.99 -7.90
C ALA A 191 17.78 -0.30 -6.95
N ARG A 192 17.30 -1.03 -5.95
CA ARG A 192 16.33 -0.52 -4.97
C ARG A 192 17.01 -0.25 -3.64
N ASN A 193 16.54 0.83 -2.94
CA ASN A 193 17.05 1.21 -1.63
C ASN A 193 18.59 1.32 -1.62
N ILE A 194 19.15 2.11 -2.55
CA ILE A 194 20.59 2.20 -2.82
C ILE A 194 21.40 2.69 -1.61
N PHE A 195 20.76 3.39 -0.67
CA PHE A 195 21.41 3.86 0.57
C PHE A 195 21.23 2.90 1.73
N ASN A 196 20.66 1.69 1.49
CA ASN A 196 20.42 0.66 2.50
C ASN A 196 19.69 1.21 3.74
N THR A 197 18.71 2.08 3.52
CA THR A 197 17.88 2.64 4.61
C THR A 197 17.11 1.52 5.29
N ARG A 198 17.29 1.39 6.61
CA ARG A 198 16.51 0.46 7.41
C ARG A 198 15.15 1.06 7.71
N TYR A 199 14.09 0.33 7.41
CA TYR A 199 12.72 0.75 7.70
C TYR A 199 11.85 -0.47 7.99
N TYR A 200 10.76 -0.20 8.65
CA TYR A 200 9.73 -1.20 8.92
C TYR A 200 8.51 -0.90 8.03
N ASN A 201 8.09 -1.88 7.24
CA ASN A 201 6.85 -1.74 6.49
C ASN A 201 5.68 -1.98 7.45
N HIS A 202 4.84 -0.96 7.67
CA HIS A 202 3.71 -1.05 8.60
C HIS A 202 2.73 -2.19 8.28
N LEU A 203 2.64 -2.58 7.01
CA LEU A 203 1.78 -3.67 6.56
C LEU A 203 2.48 -5.04 6.55
N SER A 204 3.76 -5.12 6.93
CA SER A 204 4.47 -6.40 7.08
C SER A 204 4.30 -6.94 8.49
N PHE A 205 4.10 -8.23 8.56
CA PHE A 205 3.90 -8.99 9.79
C PHE A 205 5.16 -9.71 10.20
#